data_4b0a076d256d852abefd1a592f4fa79a
#
_entry.id   4b0a076d256d852abefd1a592f4fa79a
#
_cell.length_a   1.000
_cell.length_b   1.000
_cell.length_c   1.000
_cell.angle_alpha   90.00
_cell.angle_beta   90.00
_cell.angle_gamma   90.00
#
_symmetry.space_group_name_H-M   'P 1'
#
loop_
_entity.id
_entity.type
_entity.pdbx_description
1 polymer ?
#
loop_
_entity_poly.entity_id
_entity_poly.type
_entity_poly.pdbx_seq_one_letter_code
_entity_poly.pdbx_strand_id
1 'polypeptide(L)'
;FDGATEGLASIVEKTFAEKGRPNGFIAGEEFSGAFVVGLRYGQGTLNRKNTDARKIYWRGPSVGWDFGGNASKVFTLVYNIKSEDDIFQRFPGVDGSFYFIAGFGMNYQQRDQIVLAPIRTGVGLRAGANVGHLHYRRDKGWLPF
;
A
#
# COMPACT_ATOMS: atom_id res chain seq x y z
N PHE A 1 11.87 1.78 8.26
CA PHE A 1 12.38 2.57 7.13
C PHE A 1 13.70 3.25 7.44
N ASP A 2 14.51 2.61 8.24
CA ASP A 2 15.82 3.12 8.55
C ASP A 2 16.69 3.18 7.29
N GLY A 3 17.52 4.18 7.17
CA GLY A 3 18.44 4.28 6.05
C GLY A 3 17.89 4.87 4.77
N ALA A 4 16.60 5.11 4.69
CA ALA A 4 15.98 5.69 3.50
C ALA A 4 15.16 6.90 3.87
N THR A 5 15.55 7.61 4.91
CA THR A 5 14.73 8.66 5.52
C THR A 5 14.45 9.83 4.58
N GLU A 6 15.44 10.24 3.79
CA GLU A 6 15.25 11.39 2.91
C GLU A 6 14.25 11.08 1.78
N GLY A 7 14.39 9.91 1.18
CA GLY A 7 13.47 9.51 0.12
C GLY A 7 12.06 9.34 0.63
N LEU A 8 11.92 8.69 1.77
CA LEU A 8 10.60 8.50 2.37
C LEU A 8 9.98 9.84 2.75
N ALA A 9 10.77 10.74 3.35
CA ALA A 9 10.26 12.05 3.70
C ALA A 9 9.79 12.82 2.48
N SER A 10 10.53 12.75 1.38
CA SER A 10 10.17 13.46 0.15
C SER A 10 8.83 12.99 -0.40
N ILE A 11 8.61 11.67 -0.44
CA ILE A 11 7.37 11.16 -1.00
C ILE A 11 6.18 11.41 -0.07
N VAL A 12 6.42 11.37 1.25
CA VAL A 12 5.40 11.71 2.23
C VAL A 12 5.01 13.19 2.12
N GLU A 13 6.00 14.07 1.98
CA GLU A 13 5.72 15.50 1.82
C GLU A 13 4.90 15.78 0.57
N LYS A 14 5.22 15.11 -0.53
CA LYS A 14 4.44 15.26 -1.75
C LYS A 14 3.00 14.82 -1.53
N THR A 15 2.80 13.70 -0.87
CA THR A 15 1.46 13.19 -0.61
C THR A 15 0.68 14.14 0.29
N PHE A 16 1.33 14.69 1.31
CA PHE A 16 0.70 15.68 2.20
C PHE A 16 0.33 16.94 1.43
N ALA A 17 1.16 17.36 0.50
CA ALA A 17 0.86 18.55 -0.31
C ALA A 17 -0.36 18.32 -1.20
N GLU A 18 -0.55 17.11 -1.71
CA GLU A 18 -1.66 16.81 -2.60
C GLU A 18 -2.94 16.44 -1.87
N LYS A 19 -2.83 15.69 -0.78
CA LYS A 19 -4.00 15.12 -0.11
C LYS A 19 -4.18 15.59 1.33
N GLY A 20 -3.23 16.32 1.87
CA GLY A 20 -3.30 16.76 3.26
C GLY A 20 -2.78 15.70 4.22
N ARG A 21 -3.23 15.77 5.46
CA ARG A 21 -2.79 14.83 6.49
C ARG A 21 -3.68 13.59 6.50
N PRO A 22 -3.08 12.41 6.55
CA PRO A 22 -3.85 11.19 6.67
C PRO A 22 -4.44 11.06 8.07
N ASN A 23 -5.50 10.27 8.19
CA ASN A 23 -6.04 9.95 9.50
C ASN A 23 -5.75 8.53 9.94
N GLY A 24 -4.87 7.86 9.21
CA GLY A 24 -4.37 6.54 9.59
C GLY A 24 -3.19 6.16 8.72
N PHE A 25 -2.52 5.10 9.13
CA PHE A 25 -1.46 4.53 8.27
C PHE A 25 -1.38 3.04 8.51
N ILE A 26 -0.88 2.35 7.48
CA ILE A 26 -0.66 0.91 7.51
C ILE A 26 0.83 0.68 7.36
N ALA A 27 1.42 -0.05 8.29
CA ALA A 27 2.81 -0.45 8.20
C ALA A 27 2.85 -1.96 8.04
N GLY A 28 3.54 -2.44 7.03
CA GLY A 28 3.55 -3.87 6.79
C GLY A 28 4.55 -4.26 5.72
N GLU A 29 4.33 -5.43 5.17
CA GLU A 29 5.20 -5.96 4.13
C GLU A 29 4.41 -6.74 3.11
N GLU A 30 4.94 -6.80 1.91
CA GLU A 30 4.32 -7.51 0.79
C GLU A 30 5.23 -8.59 0.27
N PHE A 31 4.60 -9.63 -0.26
CA PHE A 31 5.26 -10.76 -0.90
C PHE A 31 4.67 -10.90 -2.30
N SER A 32 5.52 -11.06 -3.29
CA SER A 32 5.09 -11.19 -4.68
C SER A 32 5.57 -12.50 -5.24
N GLY A 33 4.66 -13.23 -5.88
CA GLY A 33 5.00 -14.51 -6.51
C GLY A 33 5.32 -15.63 -5.54
N ALA A 34 5.06 -15.43 -4.23
CA ALA A 34 5.43 -16.43 -3.23
C ALA A 34 4.57 -17.69 -3.30
N PHE A 35 3.30 -17.53 -3.59
CA PHE A 35 2.35 -18.65 -3.63
C PHE A 35 1.78 -18.84 -5.03
N VAL A 36 1.38 -17.75 -5.67
CA VAL A 36 0.82 -17.78 -7.01
C VAL A 36 1.51 -16.72 -7.83
N VAL A 37 1.98 -17.09 -9.00
CA VAL A 37 2.62 -16.14 -9.93
C VAL A 37 1.58 -15.12 -10.36
N GLY A 38 1.98 -13.86 -10.37
CA GLY A 38 1.09 -12.77 -10.76
C GLY A 38 0.27 -12.18 -9.63
N LEU A 39 0.39 -12.71 -8.43
CA LEU A 39 -0.30 -12.18 -7.26
C LEU A 39 0.69 -11.69 -6.22
N ARG A 40 0.26 -10.70 -5.47
CA ARG A 40 0.99 -10.24 -4.30
C ARG A 40 0.08 -10.30 -3.09
N TYR A 41 0.71 -10.52 -1.95
CA TYR A 41 0.05 -10.63 -0.67
C TYR A 41 0.72 -9.70 0.30
N GLY A 42 -0.04 -9.13 1.21
CA GLY A 42 0.52 -8.27 2.22
C GLY A 42 -0.09 -8.52 3.58
N GLN A 43 0.63 -8.12 4.59
CA GLN A 43 0.15 -8.14 5.97
C GLN A 43 0.77 -6.96 6.70
N GLY A 44 0.05 -6.45 7.66
CA GLY A 44 0.51 -5.33 8.44
C GLY A 44 -0.49 -4.91 9.48
N THR A 45 -0.31 -3.71 9.99
CA THR A 45 -1.19 -3.17 11.01
C THR A 45 -1.72 -1.81 10.56
N LEU A 46 -3.03 -1.63 10.75
CA LEU A 46 -3.67 -0.35 10.59
C LEU A 46 -3.60 0.40 11.91
N ASN A 47 -3.02 1.59 11.85
CA ASN A 47 -2.83 2.43 13.02
C ASN A 47 -3.63 3.71 12.85
N ARG A 48 -4.46 4.04 13.85
CA ARG A 48 -5.23 5.26 13.88
C ARG A 48 -5.12 5.89 15.24
N LYS A 49 -5.29 7.21 15.30
CA LYS A 49 -5.20 7.93 16.55
C LYS A 49 -6.28 7.47 17.52
N ASN A 50 -5.91 7.24 18.77
CA ASN A 50 -6.81 6.86 19.86
C ASN A 50 -7.53 5.52 19.67
N THR A 51 -6.96 4.63 18.85
CA THR A 51 -7.49 3.27 18.69
C THR A 51 -6.34 2.28 18.75
N ASP A 52 -6.68 1.05 19.09
CA ASP A 52 -5.68 -0.02 19.08
C ASP A 52 -5.29 -0.35 17.63
N ALA A 53 -4.05 -0.76 17.45
CA ALA A 53 -3.59 -1.21 16.14
C ALA A 53 -4.35 -2.47 15.74
N ARG A 54 -4.75 -2.55 14.49
CA ARG A 54 -5.52 -3.66 13.95
C ARG A 54 -4.71 -4.40 12.91
N LYS A 55 -4.56 -5.71 13.07
CA LYS A 55 -3.90 -6.53 12.06
C LYS A 55 -4.78 -6.64 10.83
N ILE A 56 -4.18 -6.42 9.66
CA ILE A 56 -4.90 -6.50 8.38
C ILE A 56 -4.06 -7.23 7.35
N TYR A 57 -4.73 -7.73 6.33
CA TYR A 57 -4.12 -8.44 5.22
C TYR A 57 -4.66 -7.87 3.91
N TRP A 58 -3.85 -7.98 2.86
CA TRP A 58 -4.34 -7.55 1.55
C TRP A 58 -3.72 -8.41 0.46
N ARG A 59 -4.34 -8.33 -0.71
CA ARG A 59 -3.85 -9.02 -1.89
C ARG A 59 -4.28 -8.29 -3.15
N GLY A 60 -3.55 -8.53 -4.23
CA GLY A 60 -3.85 -7.94 -5.51
C GLY A 60 -2.92 -8.47 -6.58
N PRO A 61 -3.03 -7.96 -7.80
CA PRO A 61 -2.12 -8.36 -8.86
C PRO A 61 -0.72 -7.85 -8.62
N SER A 62 0.28 -8.58 -9.08
CA SER A 62 1.68 -8.24 -8.88
C SER A 62 2.37 -7.74 -10.15
N VAL A 63 1.62 -7.37 -11.16
CA VAL A 63 2.20 -6.91 -12.42
C VAL A 63 3.11 -5.71 -12.15
N GLY A 64 4.38 -5.82 -12.51
CA GLY A 64 5.35 -4.77 -12.28
C GLY A 64 5.91 -4.72 -10.87
N TRP A 65 5.50 -5.61 -9.98
CA TRP A 65 5.89 -5.61 -8.57
C TRP A 65 6.53 -6.92 -8.16
N ASP A 66 7.40 -7.46 -8.97
CA ASP A 66 8.02 -8.74 -8.69
C ASP A 66 9.20 -8.57 -7.74
N PHE A 67 9.08 -9.15 -6.56
CA PHE A 67 10.14 -9.11 -5.55
C PHE A 67 10.92 -10.42 -5.48
N GLY A 68 10.66 -11.33 -6.40
CA GLY A 68 11.37 -12.60 -6.40
C GLY A 68 11.09 -13.47 -5.19
N GLY A 69 9.93 -13.33 -4.59
CA GLY A 69 9.55 -14.10 -3.41
C GLY A 69 10.02 -13.50 -2.10
N ASN A 70 10.81 -12.44 -2.14
CA ASN A 70 11.26 -11.75 -0.92
C ASN A 70 10.23 -10.76 -0.45
N ALA A 71 10.23 -10.51 0.84
CA ALA A 71 9.35 -9.49 1.44
C ALA A 71 9.84 -8.09 1.09
N SER A 72 8.92 -7.17 0.89
CA SER A 72 9.22 -5.77 0.70
C SER A 72 8.35 -4.96 1.63
N LYS A 73 8.92 -3.94 2.25
CA LYS A 73 8.18 -3.10 3.18
C LYS A 73 7.26 -2.14 2.45
N VAL A 74 6.08 -1.95 3.04
CA VAL A 74 5.06 -1.04 2.51
C VAL A 74 4.58 -0.16 3.64
N PHE A 75 4.46 1.12 3.35
CA PHE A 75 3.89 2.08 4.28
C PHE A 75 2.76 2.81 3.56
N THR A 76 1.53 2.62 4.02
CA THR A 76 0.35 3.17 3.34
C THR A 76 -0.28 4.26 4.17
N LEU A 77 -0.41 5.44 3.58
CA LEU A 77 -1.14 6.54 4.20
C LEU A 77 -2.63 6.36 3.90
N VAL A 78 -3.47 6.58 4.91
CA VAL A 78 -4.90 6.34 4.82
C VAL A 78 -5.65 7.63 5.06
N TYR A 79 -6.57 7.97 4.16
CA TYR A 79 -7.33 9.22 4.21
C TYR A 79 -8.82 8.95 4.30
N ASN A 80 -9.50 9.70 5.15
CA ASN A 80 -10.96 9.73 5.22
C ASN A 80 -11.62 8.44 5.72
N ILE A 81 -10.86 7.63 6.44
CA ILE A 81 -11.42 6.43 7.06
C ILE A 81 -12.16 6.84 8.34
N LYS A 82 -13.37 6.32 8.55
CA LYS A 82 -14.18 6.64 9.71
C LYS A 82 -14.14 5.55 10.75
N SER A 83 -14.04 4.29 10.33
CA SER A 83 -13.89 3.17 11.22
C SER A 83 -12.93 2.18 10.61
N GLU A 84 -12.39 1.26 11.42
CA GLU A 84 -11.47 0.27 10.88
C GLU A 84 -12.14 -0.66 9.88
N ASP A 85 -13.44 -0.85 9.98
CA ASP A 85 -14.18 -1.69 9.03
C ASP A 85 -14.17 -1.13 7.62
N ASP A 86 -14.00 0.17 7.47
CA ASP A 86 -13.99 0.82 6.17
C ASP A 86 -12.81 0.40 5.30
N ILE A 87 -11.75 -0.16 5.91
CA ILE A 87 -10.59 -0.60 5.15
C ILE A 87 -10.83 -1.94 4.43
N PHE A 88 -11.78 -2.75 4.90
CA PHE A 88 -11.96 -4.10 4.40
C PHE A 88 -12.81 -4.15 3.13
N GLN A 89 -12.22 -3.67 2.04
CA GLN A 89 -12.87 -3.65 0.74
C GLN A 89 -11.80 -3.51 -0.35
N ARG A 90 -12.23 -3.52 -1.60
CA ARG A 90 -11.33 -3.33 -2.72
C ARG A 90 -11.12 -1.86 -3.02
N PHE A 91 -9.87 -1.51 -3.27
CA PHE A 91 -9.51 -0.14 -3.64
C PHE A 91 -8.84 -0.17 -5.00
N PRO A 92 -9.53 0.26 -6.05
CA PRO A 92 -8.92 0.32 -7.37
C PRO A 92 -7.86 1.41 -7.43
N GLY A 93 -6.87 1.21 -8.28
CA GLY A 93 -5.84 2.21 -8.52
C GLY A 93 -6.40 3.40 -9.26
N VAL A 94 -5.88 4.57 -8.95
CA VAL A 94 -6.24 5.80 -9.66
C VAL A 94 -5.29 5.97 -10.84
N ASP A 95 -5.83 6.04 -12.03
CA ASP A 95 -5.03 6.17 -13.25
C ASP A 95 -4.18 7.43 -13.22
N GLY A 96 -2.94 7.29 -13.68
CA GLY A 96 -2.04 8.42 -13.77
C GLY A 96 -1.49 8.90 -12.44
N SER A 97 -1.75 8.20 -11.35
CA SER A 97 -1.31 8.63 -10.03
C SER A 97 0.05 8.07 -9.63
N PHE A 98 0.67 7.24 -10.47
CA PHE A 98 1.95 6.66 -10.11
C PHE A 98 3.02 7.73 -9.98
N TYR A 99 3.79 7.67 -8.90
CA TYR A 99 4.83 8.63 -8.61
C TYR A 99 6.05 7.91 -8.04
N PHE A 100 7.21 8.26 -8.55
CA PHE A 100 8.46 7.63 -8.12
C PHE A 100 9.47 8.72 -7.79
N ILE A 101 10.01 8.66 -6.58
CA ILE A 101 11.04 9.61 -6.18
C ILE A 101 11.99 8.94 -5.17
N ALA A 102 13.27 9.16 -5.37
CA ALA A 102 14.33 8.78 -4.42
C ALA A 102 14.25 7.31 -3.99
N GLY A 103 13.93 6.43 -4.94
CA GLY A 103 13.87 4.99 -4.66
C GLY A 103 12.54 4.49 -4.13
N PHE A 104 11.54 5.36 -3.99
CA PHE A 104 10.20 4.98 -3.52
C PHE A 104 9.18 5.20 -4.61
N GLY A 105 8.25 4.28 -4.71
CA GLY A 105 7.12 4.41 -5.60
C GLY A 105 5.83 4.49 -4.82
N MET A 106 4.87 5.23 -5.36
CA MET A 106 3.57 5.40 -4.75
C MET A 106 2.53 5.60 -5.83
N ASN A 107 1.34 5.10 -5.59
CA ASN A 107 0.19 5.45 -6.41
C ASN A 107 -1.00 5.57 -5.47
N TYR A 108 -2.02 6.31 -5.90
CA TYR A 108 -3.23 6.40 -5.12
C TYR A 108 -4.18 5.27 -5.47
N GLN A 109 -4.89 4.81 -4.47
CA GLN A 109 -6.01 3.91 -4.63
C GLN A 109 -7.20 4.55 -3.95
N GLN A 110 -8.35 4.46 -4.54
CA GLN A 110 -9.51 5.19 -4.02
C GLN A 110 -10.78 4.40 -4.21
N ARG A 111 -11.59 4.42 -3.18
CA ARG A 111 -12.97 3.94 -3.24
C ARG A 111 -13.83 4.92 -2.48
N ASP A 112 -14.77 5.52 -3.19
CA ASP A 112 -15.60 6.60 -2.63
C ASP A 112 -14.70 7.72 -2.11
N GLN A 113 -14.81 8.07 -0.85
CA GLN A 113 -13.99 9.15 -0.27
C GLN A 113 -12.70 8.67 0.35
N ILE A 114 -12.51 7.36 0.48
CA ILE A 114 -11.33 6.80 1.12
C ILE A 114 -10.21 6.71 0.10
N VAL A 115 -9.08 7.33 0.44
CA VAL A 115 -7.90 7.33 -0.41
C VAL A 115 -6.77 6.64 0.35
N LEU A 116 -6.09 5.75 -0.34
CA LEU A 116 -4.91 5.07 0.18
C LEU A 116 -3.71 5.46 -0.68
N ALA A 117 -2.58 5.64 -0.03
CA ALA A 117 -1.33 5.97 -0.72
C ALA A 117 -0.24 4.99 -0.29
N PRO A 118 -0.20 3.80 -0.89
CA PRO A 118 0.85 2.83 -0.57
C PRO A 118 2.20 3.32 -1.09
N ILE A 119 3.16 3.38 -0.20
CA ILE A 119 4.54 3.78 -0.51
C ILE A 119 5.41 2.54 -0.41
N ARG A 120 6.10 2.22 -1.50
CA ARG A 120 6.93 1.02 -1.61
C ARG A 120 8.33 1.38 -2.04
N THR A 121 9.29 0.52 -1.69
CA THR A 121 10.65 0.69 -2.20
C THR A 121 10.66 0.40 -3.70
N GLY A 122 11.58 1.05 -4.41
CA GLY A 122 11.63 0.95 -5.85
C GLY A 122 12.23 -0.33 -6.41
N VAL A 123 12.66 -1.25 -5.56
CA VAL A 123 13.24 -2.51 -6.02
C VAL A 123 12.14 -3.32 -6.71
N GLY A 124 12.41 -3.69 -7.96
CA GLY A 124 11.42 -4.40 -8.76
C GLY A 124 10.31 -3.55 -9.33
N LEU A 125 10.27 -2.28 -8.97
CA LEU A 125 9.27 -1.35 -9.47
C LEU A 125 9.64 -0.88 -10.86
N ARG A 126 8.68 -0.81 -11.77
CA ARG A 126 8.92 -0.32 -13.12
C ARG A 126 8.11 0.95 -13.33
N ALA A 127 8.75 1.93 -13.94
CA ALA A 127 8.06 3.17 -14.28
C ALA A 127 6.86 2.85 -15.17
N GLY A 128 5.74 3.41 -14.84
CA GLY A 128 4.51 3.16 -15.58
C GLY A 128 3.83 1.85 -15.25
N ALA A 129 4.31 1.14 -14.23
CA ALA A 129 3.64 -0.09 -13.80
C ALA A 129 2.19 0.23 -13.46
N ASN A 130 1.30 -0.55 -14.02
CA ASN A 130 -0.11 -0.41 -13.72
C ASN A 130 -0.40 -1.14 -12.42
N VAL A 131 -0.74 -0.39 -11.41
CA VAL A 131 -1.05 -0.98 -10.11
C VAL A 131 -2.56 -1.20 -10.06
N GLY A 132 -2.95 -2.45 -10.13
CA GLY A 132 -4.35 -2.80 -10.05
C GLY A 132 -4.91 -2.58 -8.66
N HIS A 133 -6.08 -3.12 -8.42
CA HIS A 133 -6.73 -2.98 -7.13
C HIS A 133 -6.00 -3.75 -6.03
N LEU A 134 -6.22 -3.32 -4.80
CA LEU A 134 -5.87 -4.09 -3.61
C LEU A 134 -7.15 -4.39 -2.84
N HIS A 135 -7.26 -5.62 -2.37
CA HIS A 135 -8.38 -6.03 -1.55
C HIS A 135 -7.89 -6.27 -0.13
N TYR A 136 -8.34 -5.46 0.79
CA TYR A 136 -7.95 -5.56 2.20
C TYR A 136 -8.92 -6.48 2.94
N ARG A 137 -8.39 -7.34 3.79
CA ARG A 137 -9.15 -8.39 4.44
C ARG A 137 -8.81 -8.51 5.93
N ARG A 138 -9.76 -9.03 6.70
CA ARG A 138 -9.58 -9.23 8.13
C ARG A 138 -8.69 -10.42 8.45
N ASP A 139 -8.66 -11.42 7.58
CA ASP A 139 -7.86 -12.61 7.80
C ASP A 139 -7.06 -12.96 6.57
N LYS A 140 -6.09 -13.83 6.80
CA LYS A 140 -5.14 -14.19 5.75
C LYS A 140 -5.77 -14.94 4.59
N GLY A 141 -6.70 -15.84 4.89
CA GLY A 141 -7.29 -16.68 3.87
C GLY A 141 -6.27 -17.62 3.25
N TRP A 142 -6.68 -18.79 2.87
CA TRP A 142 -5.80 -19.73 2.19
C TRP A 142 -5.85 -19.58 0.68
N LEU A 143 -7.02 -19.19 0.17
CA LEU A 143 -7.19 -19.06 -1.27
C LEU A 143 -6.68 -17.69 -1.72
N PRO A 144 -6.03 -17.64 -2.87
CA PRO A 144 -5.51 -16.36 -3.39
C PRO A 144 -6.60 -15.41 -3.89
N PHE A 145 -7.84 -15.81 -3.84
CA PHE A 145 -8.94 -15.00 -4.36
C PHE A 145 -9.95 -14.62 -3.31
#